data_dd988d07d046c840a9b746502ec93ff4
#
_entry.id   dd988d07d046c840a9b746502ec93ff4
#
_cell.length_a   1.000
_cell.length_b   1.000
_cell.length_c   1.000
_cell.angle_alpha   90.00
_cell.angle_beta   90.00
_cell.angle_gamma   90.00
#
_symmetry.space_group_name_H-M   'P 1'
#
loop_
_entity.id
_entity.type
_entity.pdbx_description
1 polymer ?
#
loop_
_entity_poly.entity_id
_entity_poly.type
_entity_poly.pdbx_seq_one_letter_code
_entity_poly.pdbx_strand_id
1 'polypeptide(L)'
;MTDFGLDRCLECGSCTDVCPSARHGGIVPDKVVNDVSEGREAKDIWKCLQCHRCSAACPEGIDVAGLICHLRNQASSKGDIPERFRRSAAQMSKDLRMYPMIGRTVAQRGDLGLSTGEISEEERTKVLAMLRGAGFDE
;
A
#
# COMPACT_ATOMS: atom_id res chain seq x y z
N MET A 1 -1.05 21.41 -2.41
CA MET A 1 -0.34 20.32 -3.11
C MET A 1 0.80 19.89 -2.23
N THR A 2 0.95 18.59 -1.96
CA THR A 2 2.10 18.09 -1.19
C THR A 2 3.33 18.23 -2.08
N ASP A 3 4.31 19.03 -1.64
CA ASP A 3 5.57 19.18 -2.35
C ASP A 3 6.47 18.00 -1.98
N PHE A 4 6.83 17.19 -2.97
CA PHE A 4 7.74 16.05 -2.80
C PHE A 4 9.20 16.40 -3.15
N GLY A 5 9.47 17.66 -3.54
CA GLY A 5 10.81 18.15 -3.92
C GLY A 5 11.35 17.49 -5.19
N LEU A 6 10.49 17.18 -6.15
CA LEU A 6 10.86 16.45 -7.38
C LEU A 6 11.81 17.25 -8.27
N ASP A 7 11.79 18.59 -8.17
CA ASP A 7 12.69 19.52 -8.85
C ASP A 7 14.17 19.32 -8.48
N ARG A 8 14.44 18.68 -7.33
CA ARG A 8 15.80 18.36 -6.87
C ARG A 8 16.32 17.02 -7.39
N CYS A 9 15.54 16.31 -8.22
CA CYS A 9 15.91 14.98 -8.68
C CYS A 9 17.15 15.04 -9.59
N LEU A 10 18.21 14.32 -9.19
CA LEU A 10 19.46 14.20 -9.96
C LEU A 10 19.43 13.10 -11.02
N GLU A 11 18.31 12.41 -11.20
CA GLU A 11 18.14 11.27 -12.12
C GLU A 11 19.20 10.15 -11.92
N CYS A 12 19.75 10.05 -10.71
CA CYS A 12 20.89 9.16 -10.41
C CYS A 12 20.52 7.67 -10.34
N GLY A 13 19.23 7.31 -10.38
CA GLY A 13 18.76 5.91 -10.36
C GLY A 13 18.84 5.19 -9.01
N SER A 14 19.43 5.79 -7.95
CA SER A 14 19.64 5.14 -6.65
C SER A 14 18.35 4.57 -6.03
N CYS A 15 17.21 5.24 -6.22
CA CYS A 15 15.91 4.78 -5.75
C CYS A 15 15.47 3.48 -6.44
N THR A 16 15.83 3.28 -7.70
CA THR A 16 15.52 2.07 -8.47
C THR A 16 16.47 0.93 -8.13
N ASP A 17 17.75 1.20 -7.96
CA ASP A 17 18.78 0.19 -7.63
C ASP A 17 18.46 -0.57 -6.32
N VAL A 18 17.90 0.13 -5.33
CA VAL A 18 17.53 -0.47 -4.05
C VAL A 18 16.12 -1.07 -4.03
N CYS A 19 15.35 -0.92 -5.10
CA CYS A 19 13.94 -1.31 -5.12
C CYS A 19 13.77 -2.82 -5.34
N PRO A 20 13.21 -3.56 -4.36
CA PRO A 20 12.98 -4.99 -4.54
C PRO A 20 11.91 -5.28 -5.60
N SER A 21 10.92 -4.41 -5.77
CA SER A 21 9.89 -4.56 -6.79
C SER A 21 10.45 -4.38 -8.21
N ALA A 22 11.33 -3.40 -8.42
CA ALA A 22 11.96 -3.18 -9.73
C ALA A 22 12.76 -4.40 -10.20
N ARG A 23 13.48 -5.07 -9.29
CA ARG A 23 14.27 -6.29 -9.58
C ARG A 23 13.43 -7.45 -10.11
N HIS A 24 12.12 -7.43 -9.86
CA HIS A 24 11.18 -8.48 -10.26
C HIS A 24 10.15 -7.99 -11.29
N GLY A 25 10.49 -6.97 -12.07
CA GLY A 25 9.62 -6.44 -13.13
C GLY A 25 8.38 -5.70 -12.62
N GLY A 26 8.49 -5.13 -11.41
CA GLY A 26 7.43 -4.32 -10.82
C GLY A 26 7.59 -2.83 -11.10
N ILE A 27 7.35 -1.98 -10.08
CA ILE A 27 7.48 -0.54 -10.20
C ILE A 27 8.96 -0.12 -10.33
N VAL A 28 9.23 0.87 -11.14
CA VAL A 28 10.55 1.48 -11.36
C VAL A 28 10.51 2.90 -10.77
N PRO A 29 11.05 3.13 -9.56
CA PRO A 29 10.86 4.37 -8.80
C PRO A 29 11.36 5.64 -9.50
N ASP A 30 12.55 5.63 -10.13
CA ASP A 30 13.09 6.76 -10.89
C ASP A 30 12.17 7.16 -12.04
N LYS A 31 11.62 6.18 -12.75
CA LYS A 31 10.66 6.42 -13.82
C LYS A 31 9.36 7.05 -13.29
N VAL A 32 8.88 6.66 -12.12
CA VAL A 32 7.72 7.30 -11.48
C VAL A 32 8.02 8.77 -11.19
N VAL A 33 9.19 9.06 -10.61
CA VAL A 33 9.61 10.44 -10.32
C VAL A 33 9.64 11.27 -11.61
N ASN A 34 10.28 10.77 -12.67
CA ASN A 34 10.42 11.48 -13.94
C ASN A 34 9.05 11.67 -14.63
N ASP A 35 8.21 10.63 -14.68
CA ASP A 35 6.88 10.74 -15.28
C ASP A 35 6.04 11.83 -14.59
N VAL A 36 6.06 11.87 -13.25
CA VAL A 36 5.33 12.90 -12.48
C VAL A 36 5.92 14.29 -12.68
N SER A 37 7.26 14.44 -12.68
CA SER A 37 7.93 15.72 -12.90
C SER A 37 7.60 16.32 -14.26
N GLU A 38 7.40 15.48 -15.27
CA GLU A 38 7.05 15.90 -16.63
C GLU A 38 5.52 15.92 -16.87
N GLY A 39 4.70 15.74 -15.84
CA GLY A 39 3.24 15.75 -15.92
C GLY A 39 2.65 14.53 -16.63
N ARG A 40 3.42 13.45 -16.75
CA ARG A 40 2.95 12.18 -17.30
C ARG A 40 2.33 11.29 -16.22
N GLU A 41 1.51 10.35 -16.64
CA GLU A 41 0.91 9.36 -15.74
C GLU A 41 1.94 8.29 -15.35
N ALA A 42 2.16 8.14 -14.04
CA ALA A 42 3.05 7.12 -13.50
C ALA A 42 2.38 5.73 -13.57
N LYS A 43 3.13 4.74 -14.06
CA LYS A 43 2.67 3.36 -14.22
C LYS A 43 3.07 2.47 -13.05
N ASP A 44 2.40 1.34 -12.92
CA ASP A 44 2.75 0.26 -11.98
C ASP A 44 2.79 0.68 -10.50
N ILE A 45 2.17 1.81 -10.14
CA ILE A 45 2.17 2.32 -8.77
C ILE A 45 1.66 1.29 -7.76
N TRP A 46 0.72 0.41 -8.15
CA TRP A 46 0.15 -0.65 -7.33
C TRP A 46 1.09 -1.85 -7.11
N LYS A 47 2.22 -1.92 -7.79
CA LYS A 47 3.27 -2.92 -7.59
C LYS A 47 4.29 -2.50 -6.53
N CYS A 48 4.21 -1.28 -6.00
CA CYS A 48 5.07 -0.81 -4.91
C CYS A 48 4.79 -1.57 -3.61
N LEU A 49 5.85 -1.97 -2.91
CA LEU A 49 5.77 -2.67 -1.63
C LEU A 49 5.68 -1.72 -0.42
N GLN A 50 5.74 -0.40 -0.64
CA GLN A 50 5.76 0.63 0.41
C GLN A 50 6.85 0.38 1.49
N CYS A 51 8.01 -0.12 1.07
CA CYS A 51 9.11 -0.45 1.99
C CYS A 51 10.04 0.73 2.30
N HIS A 52 9.81 1.89 1.72
CA HIS A 52 10.53 3.17 1.90
C HIS A 52 12.04 3.15 1.56
N ARG A 53 12.58 2.06 1.02
CA ARG A 53 14.02 1.98 0.67
C ARG A 53 14.44 3.03 -0.35
N CYS A 54 13.58 3.35 -1.32
CA CYS A 54 13.82 4.38 -2.33
C CYS A 54 13.94 5.78 -1.72
N SER A 55 13.08 6.14 -0.76
CA SER A 55 13.18 7.41 -0.05
C SER A 55 14.45 7.49 0.81
N ALA A 56 14.80 6.38 1.50
CA ALA A 56 16.01 6.32 2.32
C ALA A 56 17.31 6.39 1.50
N ALA A 57 17.31 5.92 0.25
CA ALA A 57 18.48 5.92 -0.62
C ALA A 57 18.63 7.19 -1.46
N CYS A 58 17.64 8.09 -1.43
CA CYS A 58 17.71 9.32 -2.22
C CYS A 58 18.71 10.31 -1.62
N PRO A 59 19.77 10.71 -2.36
CA PRO A 59 20.75 11.68 -1.86
C PRO A 59 20.14 13.06 -1.61
N GLU A 60 19.10 13.43 -2.38
CA GLU A 60 18.39 14.71 -2.26
C GLU A 60 17.21 14.65 -1.26
N GLY A 61 17.01 13.52 -0.58
CA GLY A 61 15.96 13.36 0.42
C GLY A 61 14.54 13.42 -0.14
N ILE A 62 14.34 13.07 -1.41
CA ILE A 62 13.01 13.00 -2.03
C ILE A 62 12.24 11.84 -1.41
N ASP A 63 11.01 12.10 -0.94
CA ASP A 63 10.13 11.03 -0.42
C ASP A 63 9.39 10.33 -1.58
N VAL A 64 10.13 9.47 -2.29
CA VAL A 64 9.61 8.69 -3.42
C VAL A 64 8.49 7.73 -3.00
N ALA A 65 8.60 7.13 -1.81
CA ALA A 65 7.55 6.24 -1.30
C ALA A 65 6.27 7.00 -0.95
N GLY A 66 6.41 8.19 -0.36
CA GLY A 66 5.28 9.09 -0.09
C GLY A 66 4.62 9.59 -1.38
N LEU A 67 5.39 9.91 -2.41
CA LEU A 67 4.87 10.24 -3.74
C LEU A 67 3.99 9.09 -4.28
N ILE A 68 4.51 7.85 -4.26
CA ILE A 68 3.76 6.69 -4.75
C ILE A 68 2.48 6.45 -3.92
N CYS A 69 2.55 6.65 -2.60
CA CYS A 69 1.37 6.58 -1.74
C CYS A 69 0.32 7.64 -2.13
N HIS A 70 0.75 8.87 -2.37
CA HIS A 70 -0.12 9.96 -2.83
C HIS A 70 -0.80 9.62 -4.16
N LEU A 71 -0.04 9.11 -5.14
CA LEU A 71 -0.60 8.68 -6.44
C LEU A 71 -1.64 7.56 -6.28
N ARG A 72 -1.41 6.59 -5.40
CA ARG A 72 -2.39 5.55 -5.07
C ARG A 72 -3.66 6.12 -4.45
N ASN A 73 -3.53 7.09 -3.55
CA ASN A 73 -4.69 7.75 -2.95
C ASN A 73 -5.51 8.51 -4.01
N GLN A 74 -4.84 9.17 -4.95
CA GLN A 74 -5.51 9.81 -6.07
C GLN A 74 -6.20 8.80 -7.00
N ALA A 75 -5.56 7.68 -7.30
CA ALA A 75 -6.16 6.61 -8.09
C ALA A 75 -7.37 6.00 -7.37
N SER A 76 -7.25 5.75 -6.07
CA SER A 76 -8.33 5.23 -5.23
C SER A 76 -9.55 6.15 -5.20
N SER A 77 -9.34 7.45 -5.07
CA SER A 77 -10.46 8.43 -5.08
C SER A 77 -11.21 8.47 -6.43
N LYS A 78 -10.56 8.03 -7.50
CA LYS A 78 -11.16 7.88 -8.84
C LYS A 78 -11.76 6.49 -9.08
N GLY A 79 -11.67 5.59 -8.09
CA GLY A 79 -12.11 4.20 -8.23
C GLY A 79 -11.14 3.30 -9.01
N ASP A 80 -9.96 3.79 -9.38
CA ASP A 80 -8.94 3.00 -10.07
C ASP A 80 -8.11 2.19 -9.06
N ILE A 81 -8.71 1.12 -8.57
CA ILE A 81 -8.12 0.20 -7.60
C ILE A 81 -8.10 -1.21 -8.21
N PRO A 82 -6.94 -1.88 -8.28
CA PRO A 82 -6.88 -3.25 -8.76
C PRO A 82 -7.74 -4.20 -7.92
N GLU A 83 -8.43 -5.12 -8.58
CA GLU A 83 -9.41 -6.03 -8.00
C GLU A 83 -8.86 -6.78 -6.77
N ARG A 84 -7.58 -7.16 -6.76
CA ARG A 84 -6.95 -7.82 -5.60
C ARG A 84 -7.02 -6.99 -4.32
N PHE A 85 -6.89 -5.66 -4.42
CA PHE A 85 -6.98 -4.76 -3.25
C PHE A 85 -8.44 -4.54 -2.85
N ARG A 86 -9.36 -4.47 -3.81
CA ARG A 86 -10.81 -4.42 -3.52
C ARG A 86 -11.26 -5.65 -2.73
N ARG A 87 -10.82 -6.84 -3.16
CA ARG A 87 -11.12 -8.09 -2.43
C ARG A 87 -10.54 -8.09 -1.03
N SER A 88 -9.31 -7.61 -0.84
CA SER A 88 -8.71 -7.51 0.50
C SER A 88 -9.45 -6.52 1.39
N ALA A 89 -9.90 -5.40 0.84
CA ALA A 89 -10.71 -4.41 1.55
C ALA A 89 -12.07 -5.01 1.96
N ALA A 90 -12.78 -5.64 1.02
CA ALA A 90 -14.05 -6.32 1.29
C ALA A 90 -13.90 -7.44 2.35
N GLN A 91 -12.82 -8.22 2.28
CA GLN A 91 -12.51 -9.23 3.28
C GLN A 91 -12.27 -8.60 4.66
N MET A 92 -11.55 -7.48 4.71
CA MET A 92 -11.31 -6.75 5.95
C MET A 92 -12.61 -6.18 6.54
N SER A 93 -13.50 -5.62 5.72
CA SER A 93 -14.81 -5.14 6.17
C SER A 93 -15.69 -6.28 6.71
N LYS A 94 -15.55 -7.48 6.14
CA LYS A 94 -16.31 -8.66 6.57
C LYS A 94 -15.81 -9.26 7.87
N ASP A 95 -14.51 -9.52 7.98
CA ASP A 95 -13.92 -10.33 9.05
C ASP A 95 -12.93 -9.53 9.92
N LEU A 96 -12.75 -8.24 9.67
CA LEU A 96 -11.71 -7.39 10.26
C LEU A 96 -10.29 -7.96 10.06
N ARG A 97 -10.09 -8.72 9.00
CA ARG A 97 -8.82 -9.34 8.62
C ARG A 97 -8.62 -9.24 7.12
N MET A 98 -7.39 -8.96 6.70
CA MET A 98 -7.06 -8.94 5.27
C MET A 98 -7.13 -10.32 4.61
N TYR A 99 -6.97 -11.39 5.41
CA TYR A 99 -7.00 -12.77 4.95
C TYR A 99 -7.90 -13.61 5.85
N PRO A 100 -8.70 -14.51 5.27
CA PRO A 100 -9.57 -15.39 6.05
C PRO A 100 -8.74 -16.36 6.90
N MET A 101 -9.21 -16.67 8.09
CA MET A 101 -8.65 -17.72 8.92
C MET A 101 -9.13 -19.08 8.40
N ILE A 102 -8.25 -19.80 7.71
CA ILE A 102 -8.58 -21.15 7.24
C ILE A 102 -8.35 -22.19 8.35
N GLY A 103 -9.04 -23.32 8.27
CA GLY A 103 -9.01 -24.36 9.31
C GLY A 103 -7.60 -24.80 9.72
N ARG A 104 -6.67 -24.93 8.76
CA ARG A 104 -5.26 -25.23 9.05
C ARG A 104 -4.58 -24.16 9.93
N THR A 105 -4.83 -22.89 9.67
CA THR A 105 -4.28 -21.79 10.48
C THR A 105 -4.85 -21.80 11.88
N VAL A 106 -6.15 -22.07 12.02
CA VAL A 106 -6.82 -22.20 13.34
C VAL A 106 -6.21 -23.35 14.13
N ALA A 107 -6.04 -24.54 13.50
CA ALA A 107 -5.43 -25.69 14.15
C ALA A 107 -3.99 -25.39 14.62
N GLN A 108 -3.14 -24.84 13.75
CA GLN A 108 -1.76 -24.47 14.10
C GLN A 108 -1.69 -23.46 15.27
N ARG A 109 -2.62 -22.51 15.31
CA ARG A 109 -2.70 -21.56 16.43
C ARG A 109 -3.06 -22.26 17.74
N GLY A 110 -4.01 -23.21 17.67
CA GLY A 110 -4.37 -24.03 18.82
C GLY A 110 -3.20 -24.85 19.36
N ASP A 111 -2.46 -25.53 18.47
CA ASP A 111 -1.24 -26.30 18.83
C ASP A 111 -0.17 -25.45 19.52
N LEU A 112 -0.10 -24.16 19.18
CA LEU A 112 0.81 -23.20 19.77
C LEU A 112 0.25 -22.47 21.00
N GLY A 113 -0.93 -22.83 21.47
CA GLY A 113 -1.61 -22.16 22.59
C GLY A 113 -2.00 -20.71 22.30
N LEU A 114 -2.11 -20.32 21.03
CA LEU A 114 -2.49 -18.98 20.61
C LEU A 114 -4.02 -18.87 20.47
N SER A 115 -4.57 -17.71 20.83
CA SER A 115 -5.97 -17.39 20.60
C SER A 115 -6.37 -17.63 19.15
N THR A 116 -7.58 -18.16 18.91
CA THR A 116 -8.20 -18.25 17.57
C THR A 116 -8.41 -16.88 16.94
N GLY A 117 -8.25 -15.83 17.73
CA GLY A 117 -8.40 -14.44 17.28
C GLY A 117 -9.86 -14.10 16.97
N GLU A 118 -10.81 -14.77 17.63
CA GLU A 118 -12.21 -14.38 17.53
C GLU A 118 -12.40 -12.97 18.05
N ILE A 119 -13.16 -12.20 17.31
CA ILE A 119 -13.51 -10.81 17.65
C ILE A 119 -14.97 -10.85 18.07
N SER A 120 -15.29 -10.27 19.24
CA SER A 120 -16.67 -10.20 19.70
C SER A 120 -17.52 -9.34 18.76
N GLU A 121 -18.83 -9.61 18.69
CA GLU A 121 -19.75 -8.82 17.85
C GLU A 121 -19.78 -7.32 18.28
N GLU A 122 -19.58 -7.05 19.57
CA GLU A 122 -19.49 -5.69 20.07
C GLU A 122 -18.26 -4.95 19.52
N GLU A 123 -17.07 -5.59 19.60
CA GLU A 123 -15.82 -5.03 19.05
C GLU A 123 -15.92 -4.88 17.54
N ARG A 124 -16.47 -5.89 16.86
CA ARG A 124 -16.71 -5.86 15.41
C ARG A 124 -17.56 -4.66 15.02
N THR A 125 -18.68 -4.45 15.69
CA THR A 125 -19.58 -3.33 15.41
C THR A 125 -18.88 -1.98 15.59
N LYS A 126 -18.09 -1.82 16.66
CA LYS A 126 -17.32 -0.60 16.92
C LYS A 126 -16.31 -0.31 15.79
N VAL A 127 -15.54 -1.33 15.39
CA VAL A 127 -14.53 -1.16 14.34
C VAL A 127 -15.17 -0.87 12.98
N LEU A 128 -16.27 -1.56 12.63
CA LEU A 128 -16.99 -1.29 11.39
C LEU A 128 -17.56 0.14 11.36
N ALA A 129 -18.07 0.64 12.49
CA ALA A 129 -18.53 2.02 12.58
C ALA A 129 -17.39 3.04 12.35
N MET A 130 -16.19 2.77 12.89
CA MET A 130 -14.99 3.58 12.65
C MET A 130 -14.57 3.55 11.17
N LEU A 131 -14.57 2.38 10.53
CA LEU A 131 -14.22 2.22 9.12
C LEU A 131 -15.19 3.00 8.21
N ARG A 132 -16.50 2.92 8.47
CA ARG A 132 -17.50 3.69 7.74
C ARG A 132 -17.30 5.21 7.95
N GLY A 133 -17.04 5.64 9.17
CA GLY A 133 -16.73 7.05 9.46
C GLY A 133 -15.47 7.55 8.75
N ALA A 134 -14.55 6.66 8.37
CA ALA A 134 -13.35 6.96 7.59
C ALA A 134 -13.58 6.84 6.06
N GLY A 135 -14.83 6.63 5.60
CA GLY A 135 -15.15 6.49 4.18
C GLY A 135 -14.85 5.10 3.60
N PHE A 136 -14.77 4.08 4.45
CA PHE A 136 -14.65 2.68 4.05
C PHE A 136 -16.07 2.09 3.92
N ASP A 137 -16.79 2.51 2.90
CA ASP A 137 -18.10 1.99 2.57
C ASP A 137 -17.97 0.78 1.61
N GLU A 138 -18.90 -0.16 1.72
CA GLU A 138 -18.96 -1.37 0.89
C GLU A 138 -19.19 -1.06 -0.60
#